data_0b109d59c180d86af7031d7d37e3d746
#
_entry.id   0b109d59c180d86af7031d7d37e3d746
#
_cell.length_a   1.000
_cell.length_b   1.000
_cell.length_c   1.000
_cell.angle_alpha   90.00
_cell.angle_beta   90.00
_cell.angle_gamma   90.00
#
_symmetry.space_group_name_H-M   'P 1'
#
loop_
_entity.id
_entity.type
_entity.pdbx_description
1 polymer ?
#
loop_
_entity_poly.entity_id
_entity_poly.type
_entity_poly.pdbx_seq_one_letter_code
_entity_poly.pdbx_strand_id
1 'polypeptide(L)'
;MTKTQEQKIQELIELRERAKLGGGEKRIAAQHKKGKFTARERIDMLLDEGSFEEFDMFVSHRCIDFGLEKETYLSDGVVTGYGTIDGRLVYIFSQDFTVFGGSLSEMFAAKICKIMDMAMKVGAPVIGINDSGGARIQEGVKSLGGYAEIFQRNIMASGVIPQISAIFGPCAGGAVYSPALTDFIIMSRSTSYMFVTGPKVVKTVTGETVTADQLGGADVHASKSGVAHFVSDTEEEGIMLIRKLLSYLPQNNLEDPPIAPCDDPIDRLEDRLNEIIPEVANKPYDVLDVIEAIADYGEYLEVHRHFAPNIVTGFARFNGMPVGIVANQPKYMAGVLDINASRKAARFVRFCDAFNIPVVTLVDVPGFLPGTGQEYNGIILHGAKLMFAYGEATVPKVTIILRKAYGGAYDVMSSKHLRGDINYAWPGAEIAVMGPKGAIEVLLSRELETIEDEKAKTEFLLKKENEYKEKFANPYVAAKFGYLDDVIEPRNTRFRIIRALQSLQTKKDVNPPRKHSNLPL
;
A
#
# COMPACT_ATOMS: atom_id res chain seq x y z
N MET A 1 27.62 -49.52 19.88
CA MET A 1 27.43 -50.00 18.50
C MET A 1 27.17 -48.79 17.61
N THR A 2 27.83 -48.69 16.49
CA THR A 2 27.58 -47.62 15.50
C THR A 2 26.25 -47.88 14.80
N LYS A 3 25.37 -46.87 14.74
CA LYS A 3 24.07 -46.96 14.05
C LYS A 3 24.28 -47.32 12.57
N THR A 4 23.43 -48.21 12.04
CA THR A 4 23.39 -48.48 10.58
C THR A 4 22.88 -47.29 9.81
N GLN A 5 23.08 -47.25 8.48
CA GLN A 5 22.56 -46.16 7.62
C GLN A 5 21.03 -46.09 7.66
N GLU A 6 20.36 -47.23 7.68
CA GLU A 6 18.91 -47.33 7.80
C GLU A 6 18.39 -46.73 9.11
N GLN A 7 19.06 -47.01 10.24
CA GLN A 7 18.73 -46.41 11.54
C GLN A 7 18.92 -44.90 11.56
N LYS A 8 19.95 -44.37 10.86
CA LYS A 8 20.17 -42.92 10.72
C LYS A 8 19.09 -42.24 9.87
N ILE A 9 18.65 -42.89 8.79
CA ILE A 9 17.55 -42.40 7.96
C ILE A 9 16.24 -42.38 8.75
N GLN A 10 15.94 -43.42 9.48
CA GLN A 10 14.74 -43.49 10.31
C GLN A 10 14.75 -42.38 11.38
N GLU A 11 15.88 -42.16 12.05
CA GLU A 11 16.04 -41.08 13.02
C GLU A 11 15.82 -39.68 12.36
N LEU A 12 16.30 -39.48 11.15
CA LEU A 12 16.06 -38.25 10.41
C LEU A 12 14.56 -38.03 10.13
N ILE A 13 13.85 -39.08 9.72
CA ILE A 13 12.41 -39.03 9.48
C ILE A 13 11.66 -38.65 10.76
N GLU A 14 11.97 -39.30 11.86
CA GLU A 14 11.37 -39.02 13.18
C GLU A 14 11.64 -37.59 13.66
N LEU A 15 12.86 -37.08 13.46
CA LEU A 15 13.23 -35.72 13.80
C LEU A 15 12.43 -34.71 12.95
N ARG A 16 12.24 -34.98 11.66
CA ARG A 16 11.44 -34.12 10.78
C ARG A 16 9.98 -34.08 11.18
N GLU A 17 9.38 -35.26 11.47
CA GLU A 17 7.99 -35.31 11.95
C GLU A 17 7.83 -34.57 13.29
N ARG A 18 8.78 -34.71 14.21
CA ARG A 18 8.78 -33.97 15.47
C ARG A 18 8.89 -32.45 15.25
N ALA A 19 9.71 -31.99 14.29
CA ALA A 19 9.84 -30.58 13.96
C ALA A 19 8.54 -29.98 13.39
N LYS A 20 7.80 -30.77 12.59
CA LYS A 20 6.51 -30.35 12.04
C LYS A 20 5.42 -30.15 13.11
N LEU A 21 5.52 -30.81 14.25
CA LEU A 21 4.55 -30.67 15.35
C LEU A 21 4.71 -29.35 16.13
N GLY A 22 5.77 -28.57 15.90
CA GLY A 22 6.01 -27.31 16.61
C GLY A 22 5.84 -27.46 18.13
N GLY A 23 4.86 -26.75 18.72
CA GLY A 23 4.55 -26.82 20.16
C GLY A 23 3.75 -28.05 20.58
N GLY A 24 3.43 -28.98 19.64
CA GLY A 24 2.72 -30.25 19.88
C GLY A 24 1.22 -30.16 19.61
N GLU A 25 0.60 -31.36 19.41
CA GLU A 25 -0.80 -31.51 19.00
C GLU A 25 -1.81 -30.73 19.84
N LYS A 26 -1.61 -30.68 21.17
CA LYS A 26 -2.50 -29.94 22.07
C LYS A 26 -2.52 -28.44 21.78
N ARG A 27 -1.36 -27.85 21.47
CA ARG A 27 -1.25 -26.43 21.15
C ARG A 27 -1.75 -26.13 19.74
N ILE A 28 -1.53 -27.05 18.79
CA ILE A 28 -2.10 -27.00 17.43
C ILE A 28 -3.64 -26.99 17.51
N ALA A 29 -4.24 -27.95 18.25
CA ALA A 29 -5.68 -27.98 18.43
C ALA A 29 -6.24 -26.71 19.09
N ALA A 30 -5.47 -26.08 19.98
CA ALA A 30 -5.85 -24.80 20.59
C ALA A 30 -5.78 -23.61 19.59
N GLN A 31 -4.88 -23.66 18.59
CA GLN A 31 -4.85 -22.70 17.47
C GLN A 31 -6.10 -22.85 16.60
N HIS A 32 -6.37 -24.07 16.14
CA HIS A 32 -7.54 -24.36 15.30
C HIS A 32 -8.86 -23.99 15.99
N LYS A 33 -8.99 -24.24 17.30
CA LYS A 33 -10.17 -23.82 18.07
C LYS A 33 -10.41 -22.30 18.05
N LYS A 34 -9.36 -21.51 17.81
CA LYS A 34 -9.45 -20.05 17.68
C LYS A 34 -9.66 -19.59 16.23
N GLY A 35 -9.88 -20.52 15.30
CA GLY A 35 -10.00 -20.21 13.86
C GLY A 35 -8.67 -19.80 13.21
N LYS A 36 -7.53 -20.25 13.77
CA LYS A 36 -6.20 -19.90 13.26
C LYS A 36 -5.51 -21.14 12.69
N PHE A 37 -4.80 -20.95 11.60
CA PHE A 37 -3.91 -21.98 11.05
C PHE A 37 -2.56 -22.02 11.76
N THR A 38 -1.86 -23.14 11.62
CA THR A 38 -0.45 -23.25 12.02
C THR A 38 0.46 -22.54 11.02
N ALA A 39 1.71 -22.31 11.43
CA ALA A 39 2.72 -21.69 10.56
C ALA A 39 2.91 -22.47 9.24
N ARG A 40 2.86 -23.80 9.29
CA ARG A 40 3.05 -24.68 8.12
C ARG A 40 1.83 -24.67 7.20
N GLU A 41 0.63 -24.81 7.75
CA GLU A 41 -0.61 -24.75 6.99
C GLU A 41 -0.73 -23.43 6.20
N ARG A 42 -0.32 -22.30 6.79
CA ARG A 42 -0.27 -21.00 6.11
C ARG A 42 0.71 -20.99 4.93
N ILE A 43 1.87 -21.63 5.08
CA ILE A 43 2.86 -21.78 3.99
C ILE A 43 2.31 -22.67 2.89
N ASP A 44 1.73 -23.80 3.24
CA ASP A 44 1.16 -24.77 2.29
C ASP A 44 0.01 -24.17 1.47
N MET A 45 -0.82 -23.29 2.09
CA MET A 45 -1.88 -22.57 1.38
C MET A 45 -1.37 -21.46 0.48
N LEU A 46 -0.23 -20.84 0.82
CA LEU A 46 0.29 -19.69 0.09
C LEU A 46 1.12 -20.09 -1.12
N LEU A 47 1.99 -21.08 -0.97
CA LEU A 47 2.94 -21.50 -2.00
C LEU A 47 2.32 -22.49 -3.00
N ASP A 48 2.92 -22.60 -4.16
CA ASP A 48 2.57 -23.62 -5.14
C ASP A 48 2.87 -25.02 -4.56
N GLU A 49 1.98 -25.98 -4.84
CA GLU A 49 2.08 -27.34 -4.30
C GLU A 49 3.45 -27.96 -4.57
N GLY A 50 4.08 -28.49 -3.52
CA GLY A 50 5.38 -29.16 -3.59
C GLY A 50 6.58 -28.26 -3.83
N SER A 51 6.41 -26.94 -3.85
CA SER A 51 7.51 -25.98 -4.11
C SER A 51 8.30 -25.57 -2.87
N PHE A 52 7.78 -25.85 -1.66
CA PHE A 52 8.39 -25.38 -0.42
C PHE A 52 9.64 -26.14 -0.03
N GLU A 53 10.76 -25.43 0.12
CA GLU A 53 12.02 -25.93 0.66
C GLU A 53 12.32 -25.25 1.99
N GLU A 54 12.21 -26.02 3.09
CA GLU A 54 12.42 -25.51 4.45
C GLU A 54 13.90 -25.40 4.81
N PHE A 55 14.29 -24.26 5.37
CA PHE A 55 15.62 -24.06 5.94
C PHE A 55 15.61 -24.07 7.47
N ASP A 56 16.72 -24.59 8.04
CA ASP A 56 16.98 -24.54 9.48
C ASP A 56 15.90 -25.22 10.36
N MET A 57 15.27 -26.29 9.83
CA MET A 57 14.25 -27.08 10.52
C MET A 57 14.74 -27.61 11.88
N PHE A 58 16.03 -27.91 12.03
CA PHE A 58 16.63 -28.49 13.24
C PHE A 58 17.24 -27.46 14.20
N VAL A 59 17.15 -26.18 13.87
CA VAL A 59 17.60 -25.10 14.76
C VAL A 59 16.72 -25.05 16.00
N SER A 60 17.32 -24.82 17.16
CA SER A 60 16.64 -24.57 18.43
C SER A 60 17.29 -23.42 19.17
N HIS A 61 16.59 -22.85 20.18
CA HIS A 61 17.13 -21.80 21.01
C HIS A 61 18.38 -22.25 21.79
N ARG A 62 19.18 -21.29 22.24
CA ARG A 62 20.41 -21.49 23.03
C ARG A 62 20.27 -21.01 24.48
N CYS A 63 19.06 -20.69 24.92
CA CYS A 63 18.81 -20.21 26.26
C CYS A 63 18.91 -21.37 27.26
N ILE A 64 19.68 -21.15 28.33
CA ILE A 64 19.87 -22.13 29.43
C ILE A 64 19.30 -21.62 30.75
N ASP A 65 18.63 -20.46 30.74
CA ASP A 65 18.06 -19.80 31.91
C ASP A 65 16.55 -20.05 32.02
N PHE A 66 16.00 -19.83 33.20
CA PHE A 66 14.55 -19.89 33.48
C PHE A 66 13.88 -21.22 33.12
N GLY A 67 14.64 -22.34 33.09
CA GLY A 67 14.11 -23.68 32.79
C GLY A 67 13.98 -24.00 31.31
N LEU A 68 14.33 -23.06 30.39
CA LEU A 68 14.23 -23.27 28.95
C LEU A 68 15.17 -24.38 28.45
N GLU A 69 16.26 -24.67 29.15
CA GLU A 69 17.16 -25.78 28.82
C GLU A 69 16.43 -27.15 28.77
N LYS A 70 15.26 -27.26 29.41
CA LYS A 70 14.41 -28.46 29.44
C LYS A 70 13.34 -28.51 28.37
N GLU A 71 13.09 -27.35 27.71
CA GLU A 71 12.03 -27.20 26.72
C GLU A 71 12.63 -26.83 25.35
N THR A 72 13.04 -27.82 24.58
CA THR A 72 13.63 -27.62 23.26
C THR A 72 12.64 -27.96 22.16
N TYR A 73 12.29 -26.99 21.34
CA TYR A 73 11.48 -27.14 20.13
C TYR A 73 12.35 -26.96 18.89
N LEU A 74 12.28 -27.90 17.96
CA LEU A 74 12.91 -27.77 16.64
C LEU A 74 12.24 -26.65 15.85
N SER A 75 12.99 -26.00 14.99
CA SER A 75 12.59 -24.79 14.26
C SER A 75 12.41 -23.52 15.10
N ASP A 76 12.51 -23.59 16.42
CA ASP A 76 12.48 -22.49 17.40
C ASP A 76 11.35 -21.46 17.23
N GLY A 77 10.16 -21.92 16.78
CA GLY A 77 8.98 -21.03 16.67
C GLY A 77 8.88 -20.21 15.39
N VAL A 78 9.70 -20.48 14.38
CA VAL A 78 9.55 -19.89 13.06
C VAL A 78 9.92 -20.88 11.96
N VAL A 79 9.04 -21.08 10.99
CA VAL A 79 9.30 -21.86 9.78
C VAL A 79 9.83 -20.90 8.71
N THR A 80 10.98 -21.23 8.13
CA THR A 80 11.67 -20.37 7.16
C THR A 80 12.08 -21.18 5.95
N GLY A 81 12.06 -20.58 4.76
CA GLY A 81 12.46 -21.23 3.54
C GLY A 81 12.13 -20.41 2.30
N TYR A 82 12.01 -21.11 1.17
CA TYR A 82 11.59 -20.52 -0.10
C TYR A 82 10.65 -21.48 -0.83
N GLY A 83 9.92 -20.95 -1.80
CA GLY A 83 9.05 -21.70 -2.70
C GLY A 83 8.64 -20.81 -3.86
N THR A 84 7.58 -21.20 -4.56
CA THR A 84 7.04 -20.39 -5.66
C THR A 84 5.60 -19.98 -5.41
N ILE A 85 5.22 -18.86 -6.01
CA ILE A 85 3.84 -18.39 -6.16
C ILE A 85 3.62 -18.11 -7.63
N ASP A 86 2.71 -18.86 -8.26
CA ASP A 86 2.47 -18.80 -9.71
C ASP A 86 3.78 -18.96 -10.52
N GLY A 87 4.63 -19.90 -10.08
CA GLY A 87 5.93 -20.21 -10.66
C GLY A 87 7.06 -19.22 -10.33
N ARG A 88 6.80 -18.14 -9.58
CA ARG A 88 7.78 -17.10 -9.23
C ARG A 88 8.39 -17.37 -7.85
N LEU A 89 9.71 -17.31 -7.76
CA LEU A 89 10.45 -17.52 -6.51
C LEU A 89 10.10 -16.46 -5.45
N VAL A 90 9.81 -16.92 -4.23
CA VAL A 90 9.64 -16.09 -3.05
C VAL A 90 10.36 -16.70 -1.85
N TYR A 91 10.85 -15.85 -0.96
CA TYR A 91 11.34 -16.28 0.35
C TYR A 91 10.27 -16.00 1.41
N ILE A 92 10.12 -16.92 2.36
CA ILE A 92 9.05 -16.87 3.35
C ILE A 92 9.55 -17.19 4.74
N PHE A 93 8.99 -16.49 5.72
CA PHE A 93 8.98 -16.95 7.10
C PHE A 93 7.54 -16.93 7.65
N SER A 94 7.21 -17.92 8.47
CA SER A 94 5.93 -18.00 9.18
C SER A 94 6.17 -18.28 10.65
N GLN A 95 5.71 -17.37 11.50
CA GLN A 95 5.89 -17.48 12.95
C GLN A 95 4.90 -18.48 13.53
N ASP A 96 5.40 -19.38 14.38
CA ASP A 96 4.62 -20.44 15.01
C ASP A 96 4.26 -20.07 16.46
N PHE A 97 3.03 -19.62 16.64
CA PHE A 97 2.51 -19.24 17.95
C PHE A 97 2.43 -20.42 18.93
N THR A 98 2.45 -21.66 18.44
CA THR A 98 2.42 -22.86 19.29
C THR A 98 3.71 -23.03 20.09
N VAL A 99 4.82 -22.42 19.62
CA VAL A 99 6.13 -22.45 20.28
C VAL A 99 6.38 -21.12 20.99
N PHE A 100 6.35 -21.13 22.31
CA PHE A 100 6.58 -19.97 23.18
C PHE A 100 5.77 -18.71 22.80
N GLY A 101 4.54 -18.90 22.26
CA GLY A 101 3.70 -17.80 21.79
C GLY A 101 4.30 -17.02 20.61
N GLY A 102 5.11 -17.68 19.76
CA GLY A 102 5.79 -17.04 18.63
C GLY A 102 6.81 -15.97 19.04
N SER A 103 7.29 -16.01 20.30
CA SER A 103 8.22 -15.01 20.81
C SER A 103 9.62 -15.14 20.17
N LEU A 104 10.19 -14.01 19.77
CA LEU A 104 11.45 -13.94 19.06
C LEU A 104 12.64 -14.19 19.98
N SER A 105 13.44 -15.20 19.66
CA SER A 105 14.74 -15.52 20.25
C SER A 105 15.90 -15.06 19.37
N GLU A 106 17.13 -15.20 19.84
CA GLU A 106 18.34 -15.02 19.04
C GLU A 106 18.32 -15.91 17.78
N MET A 107 18.00 -17.20 17.94
CA MET A 107 18.01 -18.16 16.83
C MET A 107 16.82 -18.01 15.87
N PHE A 108 15.66 -17.67 16.41
CA PHE A 108 14.49 -17.29 15.62
C PHE A 108 14.83 -16.11 14.68
N ALA A 109 15.43 -15.06 15.21
CA ALA A 109 15.87 -13.92 14.42
C ALA A 109 16.92 -14.30 13.37
N ALA A 110 17.93 -15.11 13.75
CA ALA A 110 18.97 -15.55 12.83
C ALA A 110 18.41 -16.32 11.62
N LYS A 111 17.36 -17.13 11.80
CA LYS A 111 16.68 -17.82 10.71
C LYS A 111 16.01 -16.84 9.74
N ILE A 112 15.27 -15.85 10.25
CA ILE A 112 14.63 -14.81 9.43
C ILE A 112 15.69 -14.01 8.68
N CYS A 113 16.74 -13.54 9.37
CA CYS A 113 17.83 -12.81 8.76
C CYS A 113 18.48 -13.57 7.61
N LYS A 114 18.70 -14.87 7.79
CA LYS A 114 19.28 -15.73 6.74
C LYS A 114 18.45 -15.75 5.46
N ILE A 115 17.14 -15.94 5.55
CA ILE A 115 16.29 -15.95 4.34
C ILE A 115 16.18 -14.57 3.70
N MET A 116 16.15 -13.49 4.50
CA MET A 116 16.17 -12.12 3.96
C MET A 116 17.47 -11.83 3.22
N ASP A 117 18.62 -12.24 3.78
CA ASP A 117 19.90 -12.12 3.11
C ASP A 117 19.97 -12.92 1.81
N MET A 118 19.36 -14.10 1.76
CA MET A 118 19.27 -14.90 0.54
C MET A 118 18.33 -14.27 -0.49
N ALA A 119 17.17 -13.77 -0.07
CA ALA A 119 16.23 -13.07 -0.94
C ALA A 119 16.90 -11.85 -1.61
N MET A 120 17.66 -11.06 -0.84
CA MET A 120 18.43 -9.92 -1.37
C MET A 120 19.50 -10.34 -2.38
N LYS A 121 20.16 -11.48 -2.17
CA LYS A 121 21.21 -11.97 -3.09
C LYS A 121 20.65 -12.38 -4.45
N VAL A 122 19.44 -12.90 -4.49
CA VAL A 122 18.81 -13.38 -5.72
C VAL A 122 17.76 -12.43 -6.30
N GLY A 123 17.43 -11.36 -5.58
CA GLY A 123 16.44 -10.39 -6.00
C GLY A 123 15.02 -10.95 -6.01
N ALA A 124 14.60 -11.63 -4.93
CA ALA A 124 13.27 -12.23 -4.81
C ALA A 124 12.45 -11.59 -3.67
N PRO A 125 11.10 -11.52 -3.79
CA PRO A 125 10.24 -11.01 -2.72
C PRO A 125 10.38 -11.77 -1.41
N VAL A 126 10.18 -11.07 -0.28
CA VAL A 126 10.08 -11.66 1.06
C VAL A 126 8.65 -11.52 1.58
N ILE A 127 8.10 -12.63 2.05
CA ILE A 127 6.79 -12.69 2.69
C ILE A 127 6.96 -13.11 4.14
N GLY A 128 6.49 -12.28 5.07
CA GLY A 128 6.46 -12.58 6.49
C GLY A 128 5.04 -12.83 6.99
N ILE A 129 4.77 -14.01 7.53
CA ILE A 129 3.52 -14.30 8.23
C ILE A 129 3.77 -14.18 9.73
N ASN A 130 3.15 -13.17 10.33
CA ASN A 130 3.42 -12.73 11.69
C ASN A 130 2.32 -13.21 12.66
N ASP A 131 2.76 -13.84 13.74
CA ASP A 131 1.92 -14.35 14.83
C ASP A 131 2.78 -14.47 16.10
N SER A 132 3.01 -13.34 16.80
CA SER A 132 4.05 -13.25 17.84
C SER A 132 3.62 -12.38 19.02
N GLY A 133 3.88 -12.89 20.22
CA GLY A 133 3.76 -12.13 21.47
C GLY A 133 4.87 -11.10 21.71
N GLY A 134 5.87 -10.99 20.82
CA GLY A 134 6.99 -10.06 20.96
C GLY A 134 8.30 -10.73 21.30
N ALA A 135 9.17 -10.05 22.05
CA ALA A 135 10.48 -10.55 22.45
C ALA A 135 10.38 -11.71 23.45
N ARG A 136 11.23 -12.74 23.30
CA ARG A 136 11.39 -13.82 24.29
C ARG A 136 12.15 -13.27 25.49
N ILE A 137 11.42 -12.96 26.57
CA ILE A 137 11.93 -12.24 27.74
C ILE A 137 13.12 -12.98 28.41
N GLN A 138 13.08 -14.30 28.40
CA GLN A 138 14.11 -15.15 28.99
C GLN A 138 15.48 -15.00 28.31
N GLU A 139 15.52 -14.53 27.06
CA GLU A 139 16.76 -14.28 26.33
C GLU A 139 17.29 -12.84 26.45
N GLY A 140 16.55 -11.98 27.12
CA GLY A 140 16.96 -10.61 27.43
C GLY A 140 17.36 -9.81 26.19
N VAL A 141 18.52 -9.15 26.25
CA VAL A 141 19.01 -8.26 25.18
C VAL A 141 19.30 -8.97 23.86
N LYS A 142 19.53 -10.29 23.87
CA LYS A 142 19.73 -11.07 22.62
C LYS A 142 18.49 -11.06 21.74
N SER A 143 17.31 -11.13 22.35
CA SER A 143 16.03 -11.00 21.64
C SER A 143 15.87 -9.59 21.03
N LEU A 144 16.26 -8.54 21.76
CA LEU A 144 16.23 -7.16 21.23
C LEU A 144 17.22 -6.99 20.07
N GLY A 145 18.44 -7.52 20.20
CA GLY A 145 19.42 -7.54 19.12
C GLY A 145 18.88 -8.25 17.87
N GLY A 146 18.21 -9.38 18.06
CA GLY A 146 17.57 -10.11 16.97
C GLY A 146 16.53 -9.28 16.20
N TYR A 147 15.70 -8.50 16.89
CA TYR A 147 14.79 -7.56 16.23
C TYR A 147 15.53 -6.50 15.43
N ALA A 148 16.58 -5.89 16.01
CA ALA A 148 17.36 -4.87 15.33
C ALA A 148 18.02 -5.39 14.04
N GLU A 149 18.51 -6.64 14.05
CA GLU A 149 19.05 -7.31 12.88
C GLU A 149 18.02 -7.52 11.76
N ILE A 150 16.77 -7.85 12.11
CA ILE A 150 15.67 -7.94 11.15
C ILE A 150 15.32 -6.54 10.60
N PHE A 151 15.20 -5.52 11.47
CA PHE A 151 14.87 -4.15 11.04
C PHE A 151 15.91 -3.61 10.06
N GLN A 152 17.20 -3.84 10.33
CA GLN A 152 18.26 -3.42 9.42
C GLN A 152 18.10 -4.04 8.02
N ARG A 153 17.71 -5.32 7.96
CA ARG A 153 17.46 -6.00 6.68
C ARG A 153 16.21 -5.48 5.98
N ASN A 154 15.12 -5.21 6.71
CA ASN A 154 13.94 -4.56 6.12
C ASN A 154 14.33 -3.20 5.49
N ILE A 155 15.15 -2.40 6.17
CA ILE A 155 15.60 -1.09 5.68
C ILE A 155 16.45 -1.26 4.42
N MET A 156 17.40 -2.18 4.40
CA MET A 156 18.26 -2.42 3.24
C MET A 156 17.51 -3.02 2.04
N ALA A 157 16.47 -3.80 2.30
CA ALA A 157 15.61 -4.40 1.25
C ALA A 157 14.59 -3.42 0.69
N SER A 158 14.32 -2.30 1.37
CA SER A 158 13.32 -1.30 0.97
C SER A 158 13.65 -0.72 -0.41
N GLY A 159 12.70 -0.84 -1.35
CA GLY A 159 12.87 -0.40 -2.73
C GLY A 159 13.83 -1.26 -3.56
N VAL A 160 14.28 -2.42 -3.04
CA VAL A 160 15.12 -3.38 -3.75
C VAL A 160 14.34 -4.65 -4.11
N ILE A 161 13.70 -5.24 -3.13
CA ILE A 161 12.80 -6.39 -3.29
C ILE A 161 11.45 -6.11 -2.62
N PRO A 162 10.32 -6.57 -3.16
CA PRO A 162 9.02 -6.44 -2.51
C PRO A 162 9.00 -7.16 -1.16
N GLN A 163 8.48 -6.49 -0.13
CA GLN A 163 8.33 -7.00 1.21
C GLN A 163 6.86 -6.96 1.62
N ILE A 164 6.28 -8.12 1.93
CA ILE A 164 4.86 -8.26 2.30
C ILE A 164 4.77 -8.89 3.69
N SER A 165 4.01 -8.25 4.57
CA SER A 165 3.72 -8.76 5.91
C SER A 165 2.24 -9.11 6.03
N ALA A 166 1.93 -10.35 6.40
CA ALA A 166 0.61 -10.79 6.80
C ALA A 166 0.57 -10.94 8.33
N ILE A 167 -0.44 -10.37 8.96
CA ILE A 167 -0.65 -10.46 10.41
C ILE A 167 -1.85 -11.37 10.63
N PHE A 168 -1.61 -12.59 11.10
CA PHE A 168 -2.63 -13.63 11.32
C PHE A 168 -2.70 -14.05 12.80
N GLY A 169 -2.30 -13.16 13.67
CA GLY A 169 -2.37 -13.34 15.11
C GLY A 169 -1.93 -12.09 15.84
N PRO A 170 -1.59 -12.21 17.13
CA PRO A 170 -0.93 -11.14 17.86
C PRO A 170 0.34 -10.66 17.17
N CYS A 171 0.55 -9.35 17.16
CA CYS A 171 1.80 -8.72 16.77
C CYS A 171 2.06 -7.57 17.76
N ALA A 172 2.86 -7.80 18.79
CA ALA A 172 2.98 -6.89 19.92
C ALA A 172 4.43 -6.53 20.24
N GLY A 173 4.64 -5.34 20.80
CA GLY A 173 5.95 -4.86 21.18
C GLY A 173 6.90 -4.71 19.99
N GLY A 174 8.13 -5.22 20.10
CA GLY A 174 9.12 -5.17 19.02
C GLY A 174 8.66 -5.79 17.70
N ALA A 175 7.72 -6.74 17.75
CA ALA A 175 7.21 -7.43 16.57
C ALA A 175 6.50 -6.52 15.55
N VAL A 176 5.97 -5.36 15.97
CA VAL A 176 5.21 -4.47 15.07
C VAL A 176 6.09 -3.68 14.11
N TYR A 177 7.37 -3.48 14.44
CA TYR A 177 8.21 -2.57 13.66
C TYR A 177 8.71 -3.19 12.36
N SER A 178 9.02 -4.49 12.34
CA SER A 178 9.39 -5.17 11.09
C SER A 178 8.27 -5.08 10.04
N PRO A 179 7.00 -5.44 10.33
CA PRO A 179 5.90 -5.19 9.40
C PRO A 179 5.75 -3.73 8.98
N ALA A 180 5.92 -2.78 9.91
CA ALA A 180 5.80 -1.35 9.60
C ALA A 180 6.88 -0.83 8.63
N LEU A 181 8.02 -1.53 8.52
CA LEU A 181 9.10 -1.25 7.58
C LEU A 181 8.89 -1.93 6.21
N THR A 182 7.93 -2.84 6.07
CA THR A 182 7.64 -3.52 4.81
C THR A 182 6.73 -2.68 3.90
N ASP A 183 6.57 -3.09 2.64
CA ASP A 183 5.81 -2.35 1.64
C ASP A 183 4.29 -2.46 1.88
N PHE A 184 3.81 -3.66 2.20
CA PHE A 184 2.40 -3.93 2.43
C PHE A 184 2.16 -4.74 3.69
N ILE A 185 1.10 -4.36 4.41
CA ILE A 185 0.61 -5.07 5.59
C ILE A 185 -0.83 -5.52 5.32
N ILE A 186 -1.08 -6.82 5.48
CA ILE A 186 -2.39 -7.46 5.39
C ILE A 186 -2.79 -7.91 6.79
N MET A 187 -3.98 -7.56 7.25
CA MET A 187 -4.50 -7.95 8.57
C MET A 187 -5.80 -8.73 8.44
N SER A 188 -5.94 -9.83 9.19
CA SER A 188 -7.22 -10.56 9.29
C SER A 188 -8.06 -10.01 10.44
N ARG A 189 -9.34 -9.69 10.18
CA ARG A 189 -10.29 -9.23 11.21
C ARG A 189 -10.51 -10.25 12.32
N SER A 190 -10.50 -11.52 11.94
CA SER A 190 -10.85 -12.60 12.88
C SER A 190 -9.79 -12.88 13.93
N THR A 191 -8.50 -12.58 13.64
CA THR A 191 -7.40 -13.13 14.45
C THR A 191 -6.30 -12.13 14.79
N SER A 192 -6.19 -11.00 14.08
CA SER A 192 -5.01 -10.12 14.16
C SER A 192 -5.22 -8.84 14.96
N TYR A 193 -4.19 -8.47 15.69
CA TYR A 193 -4.02 -7.13 16.23
C TYR A 193 -2.55 -6.74 16.33
N MET A 194 -2.29 -5.45 16.19
CA MET A 194 -0.96 -4.84 16.29
C MET A 194 -0.98 -3.71 17.31
N PHE A 195 -0.02 -3.68 18.24
CA PHE A 195 0.18 -2.54 19.14
C PHE A 195 1.58 -2.56 19.76
N VAL A 196 2.10 -1.40 20.09
CA VAL A 196 3.41 -1.27 20.76
C VAL A 196 3.34 -1.88 22.16
N THR A 197 2.26 -1.59 22.90
CA THR A 197 2.00 -2.17 24.22
C THR A 197 0.53 -2.57 24.33
N GLY A 198 0.28 -3.71 24.98
CA GLY A 198 -1.07 -4.25 25.09
C GLY A 198 -1.99 -3.49 26.06
N PRO A 199 -3.30 -3.79 26.05
CA PRO A 199 -4.33 -3.08 26.85
C PRO A 199 -4.03 -2.97 28.35
N LYS A 200 -3.37 -3.96 28.93
CA LYS A 200 -2.99 -3.94 30.36
C LYS A 200 -1.99 -2.82 30.68
N VAL A 201 -0.98 -2.65 29.82
CA VAL A 201 0.04 -1.60 29.98
C VAL A 201 -0.58 -0.23 29.73
N VAL A 202 -1.42 -0.09 28.70
CA VAL A 202 -2.16 1.13 28.40
C VAL A 202 -2.97 1.55 29.63
N LYS A 203 -3.74 0.64 30.22
CA LYS A 203 -4.52 0.93 31.42
C LYS A 203 -3.66 1.39 32.60
N THR A 204 -2.49 0.78 32.80
CA THR A 204 -1.60 1.14 33.90
C THR A 204 -0.95 2.51 33.71
N VAL A 205 -0.59 2.87 32.46
CA VAL A 205 0.18 4.09 32.17
C VAL A 205 -0.73 5.29 31.90
N THR A 206 -1.82 5.11 31.13
CA THR A 206 -2.70 6.21 30.69
C THR A 206 -4.05 6.23 31.39
N GLY A 207 -4.42 5.14 32.10
CA GLY A 207 -5.73 4.99 32.72
C GLY A 207 -6.84 4.54 31.76
N GLU A 208 -6.55 4.44 30.46
CA GLU A 208 -7.53 4.04 29.44
C GLU A 208 -7.88 2.55 29.53
N THR A 209 -9.15 2.22 29.46
CA THR A 209 -9.63 0.83 29.39
C THR A 209 -10.11 0.53 27.98
N VAL A 210 -9.35 -0.29 27.26
CA VAL A 210 -9.61 -0.68 25.86
C VAL A 210 -9.44 -2.18 25.67
N THR A 211 -10.14 -2.75 24.68
CA THR A 211 -9.88 -4.13 24.21
C THR A 211 -8.70 -4.15 23.23
N ALA A 212 -8.17 -5.34 22.92
CA ALA A 212 -7.13 -5.49 21.90
C ALA A 212 -7.60 -4.97 20.52
N ASP A 213 -8.84 -5.29 20.14
CA ASP A 213 -9.41 -4.85 18.87
C ASP A 213 -9.61 -3.33 18.81
N GLN A 214 -10.07 -2.72 19.91
CA GLN A 214 -10.22 -1.26 19.99
C GLN A 214 -8.87 -0.53 19.97
N LEU A 215 -7.81 -1.15 20.49
CA LEU A 215 -6.48 -0.55 20.52
C LEU A 215 -5.76 -0.69 19.18
N GLY A 216 -5.80 -1.87 18.59
CA GLY A 216 -4.99 -2.18 17.40
C GLY A 216 -5.51 -3.33 16.55
N GLY A 217 -6.83 -3.54 16.48
CA GLY A 217 -7.46 -4.48 15.56
C GLY A 217 -7.34 -4.05 14.09
N ALA A 218 -7.65 -4.96 13.17
CA ALA A 218 -7.51 -4.76 11.75
C ALA A 218 -8.24 -3.48 11.25
N ASP A 219 -9.48 -3.26 11.69
CA ASP A 219 -10.27 -2.09 11.28
C ASP A 219 -9.72 -0.77 11.81
N VAL A 220 -9.11 -0.76 13.00
CA VAL A 220 -8.43 0.43 13.54
C VAL A 220 -7.24 0.81 12.68
N HIS A 221 -6.41 -0.17 12.33
CA HIS A 221 -5.24 0.07 11.50
C HIS A 221 -5.60 0.35 10.03
N ALA A 222 -6.71 -0.19 9.54
CA ALA A 222 -7.20 0.08 8.20
C ALA A 222 -7.85 1.45 8.04
N SER A 223 -8.51 2.00 9.09
CA SER A 223 -9.30 3.22 8.95
C SER A 223 -8.74 4.45 9.66
N LYS A 224 -8.05 4.26 10.81
CA LYS A 224 -7.56 5.38 11.63
C LYS A 224 -6.08 5.65 11.45
N SER A 225 -5.23 4.62 11.58
CA SER A 225 -3.77 4.80 11.52
C SER A 225 -3.19 4.70 10.11
N GLY A 226 -3.87 3.96 9.20
CA GLY A 226 -3.36 3.67 7.87
C GLY A 226 -2.17 2.70 7.87
N VAL A 227 -1.97 1.92 8.94
CA VAL A 227 -0.89 0.91 9.02
C VAL A 227 -1.24 -0.30 8.16
N ALA A 228 -2.50 -0.77 8.19
CA ALA A 228 -2.95 -1.88 7.38
C ALA A 228 -3.33 -1.41 5.96
N HIS A 229 -2.66 -1.97 4.96
CA HIS A 229 -2.93 -1.70 3.55
C HIS A 229 -4.15 -2.48 3.04
N PHE A 230 -4.31 -3.71 3.54
CA PHE A 230 -5.42 -4.60 3.23
C PHE A 230 -5.97 -5.24 4.49
N VAL A 231 -7.26 -5.53 4.45
CA VAL A 231 -7.97 -6.27 5.50
C VAL A 231 -8.75 -7.41 4.85
N SER A 232 -8.65 -8.59 5.44
CA SER A 232 -9.42 -9.78 5.09
C SER A 232 -10.32 -10.21 6.25
N ASP A 233 -11.40 -10.90 5.97
CA ASP A 233 -12.25 -11.45 7.03
C ASP A 233 -11.64 -12.72 7.64
N THR A 234 -10.94 -13.52 6.81
CA THR A 234 -10.27 -14.76 7.20
C THR A 234 -8.79 -14.76 6.84
N GLU A 235 -8.03 -15.75 7.36
CA GLU A 235 -6.62 -15.94 7.00
C GLU A 235 -6.48 -16.39 5.54
N GLU A 236 -7.39 -17.24 5.05
CA GLU A 236 -7.41 -17.73 3.65
C GLU A 236 -7.56 -16.59 2.66
N GLU A 237 -8.51 -15.67 2.89
CA GLU A 237 -8.69 -14.49 2.06
C GLU A 237 -7.42 -13.61 2.07
N GLY A 238 -6.78 -13.45 3.24
CA GLY A 238 -5.52 -12.74 3.37
C GLY A 238 -4.39 -13.38 2.57
N ILE A 239 -4.31 -14.71 2.55
CA ILE A 239 -3.34 -15.48 1.76
C ILE A 239 -3.59 -15.28 0.25
N MET A 240 -4.84 -15.33 -0.18
CA MET A 240 -5.20 -15.08 -1.59
C MET A 240 -4.90 -13.63 -2.01
N LEU A 241 -5.06 -12.66 -1.10
CA LEU A 241 -4.66 -11.28 -1.35
C LEU A 241 -3.15 -11.14 -1.57
N ILE A 242 -2.31 -11.89 -0.86
CA ILE A 242 -0.85 -11.91 -1.10
C ILE A 242 -0.56 -12.36 -2.53
N ARG A 243 -1.16 -13.48 -2.97
CA ARG A 243 -0.99 -13.98 -4.35
C ARG A 243 -1.46 -12.95 -5.38
N LYS A 244 -2.65 -12.37 -5.19
CA LYS A 244 -3.19 -11.33 -6.08
C LYS A 244 -2.28 -10.10 -6.13
N LEU A 245 -1.79 -9.62 -4.99
CA LEU A 245 -0.87 -8.47 -4.92
C LEU A 245 0.42 -8.76 -5.68
N LEU A 246 1.06 -9.91 -5.45
CA LEU A 246 2.30 -10.29 -6.14
C LEU A 246 2.14 -10.34 -7.66
N SER A 247 0.95 -10.65 -8.17
CA SER A 247 0.70 -10.67 -9.62
C SER A 247 0.86 -9.31 -10.30
N TYR A 248 0.82 -8.21 -9.54
CA TYR A 248 1.05 -6.84 -10.03
C TYR A 248 2.49 -6.38 -9.87
N LEU A 249 3.31 -7.06 -9.05
CA LEU A 249 4.63 -6.59 -8.65
C LEU A 249 5.74 -7.30 -9.44
N PRO A 250 6.85 -6.61 -9.75
CA PRO A 250 8.03 -7.25 -10.33
C PRO A 250 8.70 -8.16 -9.29
N GLN A 251 9.70 -8.93 -9.72
CA GLN A 251 10.50 -9.75 -8.84
C GLN A 251 11.40 -8.91 -7.92
N ASN A 252 11.92 -7.82 -8.46
CA ASN A 252 12.78 -6.84 -7.77
C ASN A 252 12.80 -5.51 -8.54
N ASN A 253 13.54 -4.53 -8.07
CA ASN A 253 13.62 -3.19 -8.65
C ASN A 253 14.35 -3.10 -10.00
N LEU A 254 15.02 -4.16 -10.44
CA LEU A 254 15.72 -4.22 -11.74
C LEU A 254 14.85 -4.81 -12.85
N GLU A 255 13.71 -5.38 -12.50
CA GLU A 255 12.77 -5.99 -13.43
C GLU A 255 11.50 -5.15 -13.59
N ASP A 256 10.84 -5.30 -14.72
CA ASP A 256 9.54 -4.69 -14.96
C ASP A 256 8.41 -5.56 -14.38
N PRO A 257 7.26 -4.96 -14.04
CA PRO A 257 6.08 -5.71 -13.61
C PRO A 257 5.61 -6.73 -14.66
N PRO A 258 5.12 -7.91 -14.26
CA PRO A 258 4.72 -8.96 -15.18
C PRO A 258 3.49 -8.57 -16.01
N ILE A 259 3.61 -8.64 -17.34
CA ILE A 259 2.48 -8.40 -18.25
C ILE A 259 1.61 -9.66 -18.28
N ALA A 260 0.31 -9.50 -17.97
CA ALA A 260 -0.66 -10.59 -18.07
C ALA A 260 -1.26 -10.68 -19.49
N PRO A 261 -1.66 -11.87 -19.94
CA PRO A 261 -2.47 -11.99 -21.15
C PRO A 261 -3.75 -11.16 -21.04
N CYS A 262 -4.14 -10.47 -22.11
CA CYS A 262 -5.32 -9.61 -22.12
C CYS A 262 -6.04 -9.71 -23.46
N ASP A 263 -7.34 -10.11 -23.42
CA ASP A 263 -8.23 -10.15 -24.57
C ASP A 263 -9.21 -8.96 -24.60
N ASP A 264 -9.16 -8.07 -23.58
CA ASP A 264 -9.97 -6.85 -23.54
C ASP A 264 -9.43 -5.87 -24.59
N PRO A 265 -10.24 -5.48 -25.62
CA PRO A 265 -9.75 -4.71 -26.75
C PRO A 265 -9.10 -3.39 -26.35
N ILE A 266 -7.97 -3.09 -26.98
CA ILE A 266 -7.23 -1.83 -26.73
C ILE A 266 -8.10 -0.62 -27.08
N ASP A 267 -8.85 -0.72 -28.16
CA ASP A 267 -9.70 0.33 -28.74
C ASP A 267 -11.14 0.30 -28.25
N ARG A 268 -11.43 -0.45 -27.20
CA ARG A 268 -12.75 -0.46 -26.54
C ARG A 268 -13.12 0.94 -26.10
N LEU A 269 -14.25 1.42 -26.61
CA LEU A 269 -14.88 2.67 -26.22
C LEU A 269 -15.85 2.42 -25.05
N GLU A 270 -15.90 3.35 -24.12
CA GLU A 270 -16.75 3.25 -22.95
C GLU A 270 -17.71 4.46 -22.90
N ASP A 271 -18.83 4.36 -23.61
CA ASP A 271 -19.76 5.49 -23.80
C ASP A 271 -20.33 6.02 -22.48
N ARG A 272 -20.46 5.19 -21.42
CA ARG A 272 -20.92 5.63 -20.10
C ARG A 272 -20.04 6.73 -19.49
N LEU A 273 -18.75 6.81 -19.88
CA LEU A 273 -17.85 7.86 -19.38
C LEU A 273 -18.25 9.26 -19.85
N ASN A 274 -18.94 9.40 -20.99
CA ASN A 274 -19.42 10.69 -21.47
C ASN A 274 -20.48 11.31 -20.55
N GLU A 275 -21.17 10.48 -19.74
CA GLU A 275 -22.28 10.88 -18.87
C GLU A 275 -21.96 10.73 -17.37
N ILE A 276 -20.80 10.14 -17.03
CA ILE A 276 -20.46 9.78 -15.64
C ILE A 276 -20.26 10.99 -14.74
N ILE A 277 -19.76 12.11 -15.30
CA ILE A 277 -19.58 13.37 -14.58
C ILE A 277 -20.92 14.11 -14.59
N PRO A 278 -21.53 14.37 -13.41
CA PRO A 278 -22.76 15.13 -13.35
C PRO A 278 -22.57 16.58 -13.87
N GLU A 279 -23.56 17.09 -14.62
CA GLU A 279 -23.58 18.47 -15.10
C GLU A 279 -23.54 19.51 -13.95
N VAL A 280 -24.15 19.13 -12.81
CA VAL A 280 -24.13 19.99 -11.62
C VAL A 280 -22.77 19.84 -10.92
N ALA A 281 -22.00 20.92 -10.90
CA ALA A 281 -20.61 20.96 -10.44
C ALA A 281 -20.37 20.43 -9.01
N ASN A 282 -21.38 20.50 -8.13
CA ASN A 282 -21.28 20.03 -6.74
C ASN A 282 -21.87 18.65 -6.51
N LYS A 283 -22.45 18.02 -7.53
CA LYS A 283 -22.97 16.65 -7.42
C LYS A 283 -21.78 15.67 -7.43
N PRO A 284 -21.64 14.81 -6.41
CA PRO A 284 -20.57 13.83 -6.37
C PRO A 284 -20.84 12.68 -7.34
N TYR A 285 -19.76 12.02 -7.76
CA TYR A 285 -19.79 10.71 -8.45
C TYR A 285 -18.71 9.83 -7.80
N ASP A 286 -18.73 8.53 -8.09
CA ASP A 286 -17.74 7.59 -7.60
C ASP A 286 -16.63 7.43 -8.66
N VAL A 287 -15.40 7.78 -8.30
CA VAL A 287 -14.26 7.61 -9.23
C VAL A 287 -13.94 6.15 -9.50
N LEU A 288 -14.38 5.22 -8.62
CA LEU A 288 -14.23 3.79 -8.87
C LEU A 288 -14.98 3.35 -10.13
N ASP A 289 -16.14 3.94 -10.42
CA ASP A 289 -16.89 3.65 -11.67
C ASP A 289 -16.09 4.05 -12.92
N VAL A 290 -15.27 5.12 -12.82
CA VAL A 290 -14.34 5.51 -13.90
C VAL A 290 -13.20 4.49 -14.02
N ILE A 291 -12.60 4.09 -12.90
CA ILE A 291 -11.49 3.13 -12.87
C ILE A 291 -11.93 1.78 -13.46
N GLU A 292 -13.09 1.26 -13.03
CA GLU A 292 -13.67 0.03 -13.56
C GLU A 292 -13.96 0.11 -15.05
N ALA A 293 -14.42 1.28 -15.53
CA ALA A 293 -14.71 1.49 -16.95
C ALA A 293 -13.46 1.39 -17.82
N ILE A 294 -12.30 1.86 -17.34
CA ILE A 294 -11.07 1.97 -18.14
C ILE A 294 -10.10 0.81 -17.94
N ALA A 295 -10.13 0.13 -16.80
CA ALA A 295 -9.24 -0.99 -16.49
C ALA A 295 -9.59 -2.25 -17.31
N ASP A 296 -8.59 -3.12 -17.51
CA ASP A 296 -8.80 -4.43 -18.12
C ASP A 296 -9.83 -5.22 -17.29
N TYR A 297 -10.89 -5.71 -17.95
CA TYR A 297 -11.99 -6.47 -17.33
C TYR A 297 -12.67 -5.76 -16.14
N GLY A 298 -12.45 -4.47 -15.94
CA GLY A 298 -12.90 -3.72 -14.77
C GLY A 298 -12.19 -4.09 -13.46
N GLU A 299 -11.07 -4.80 -13.53
CA GLU A 299 -10.36 -5.26 -12.34
C GLU A 299 -9.51 -4.17 -11.70
N TYR A 300 -9.70 -4.00 -10.39
CA TYR A 300 -8.97 -3.04 -9.58
C TYR A 300 -8.67 -3.62 -8.19
N LEU A 301 -7.41 -3.55 -7.76
CA LEU A 301 -6.97 -3.94 -6.41
C LEU A 301 -6.71 -2.68 -5.58
N GLU A 302 -7.69 -2.25 -4.81
CA GLU A 302 -7.61 -1.04 -4.00
C GLU A 302 -6.71 -1.23 -2.78
N VAL A 303 -5.73 -0.33 -2.62
CA VAL A 303 -4.82 -0.26 -1.47
C VAL A 303 -5.32 0.81 -0.50
N HIS A 304 -5.34 0.53 0.80
CA HIS A 304 -5.85 1.44 1.83
C HIS A 304 -7.31 1.89 1.61
N ARG A 305 -8.17 0.97 1.21
CA ARG A 305 -9.58 1.25 0.90
C ARG A 305 -10.30 2.05 1.99
N HIS A 306 -10.01 1.77 3.25
CA HIS A 306 -10.69 2.37 4.42
C HIS A 306 -9.95 3.58 5.00
N PHE A 307 -8.73 3.87 4.56
CA PHE A 307 -7.94 5.02 5.01
C PHE A 307 -7.97 6.14 3.98
N ALA A 308 -8.23 7.37 4.43
CA ALA A 308 -8.32 8.55 3.58
C ALA A 308 -9.17 8.30 2.31
N PRO A 309 -10.48 8.05 2.43
CA PRO A 309 -11.33 7.66 1.31
C PRO A 309 -11.53 8.75 0.26
N ASN A 310 -11.13 10.00 0.55
CA ASN A 310 -11.11 11.14 -0.37
C ASN A 310 -10.03 11.02 -1.45
N ILE A 311 -9.13 10.05 -1.36
CA ILE A 311 -8.20 9.64 -2.42
C ILE A 311 -8.18 8.12 -2.53
N VAL A 312 -8.16 7.62 -3.75
CA VAL A 312 -8.12 6.20 -4.09
C VAL A 312 -6.72 5.86 -4.60
N THR A 313 -6.15 4.76 -4.12
CA THR A 313 -4.87 4.23 -4.59
C THR A 313 -5.00 2.72 -4.79
N GLY A 314 -4.37 2.17 -5.81
CA GLY A 314 -4.41 0.73 -6.05
C GLY A 314 -3.83 0.35 -7.40
N PHE A 315 -3.93 -0.93 -7.72
CA PHE A 315 -3.38 -1.51 -8.94
C PHE A 315 -4.48 -1.91 -9.91
N ALA A 316 -4.26 -1.63 -11.18
CA ALA A 316 -5.07 -2.10 -12.31
C ALA A 316 -4.15 -2.61 -13.42
N ARG A 317 -4.75 -3.11 -14.50
CA ARG A 317 -4.01 -3.41 -15.73
C ARG A 317 -4.60 -2.66 -16.91
N PHE A 318 -3.72 -2.30 -17.84
CA PHE A 318 -4.07 -1.74 -19.14
C PHE A 318 -3.34 -2.52 -20.23
N ASN A 319 -4.09 -3.28 -21.01
CA ASN A 319 -3.56 -4.23 -21.99
C ASN A 319 -2.54 -5.20 -21.36
N GLY A 320 -2.91 -5.74 -20.20
CA GLY A 320 -2.09 -6.66 -19.41
C GLY A 320 -0.99 -6.01 -18.57
N MET A 321 -0.61 -4.76 -18.84
CA MET A 321 0.45 -4.04 -18.12
C MET A 321 -0.06 -3.57 -16.75
N PRO A 322 0.58 -3.96 -15.64
CA PRO A 322 0.27 -3.42 -14.31
C PRO A 322 0.57 -1.93 -14.22
N VAL A 323 -0.34 -1.17 -13.62
CA VAL A 323 -0.16 0.25 -13.31
C VAL A 323 -0.67 0.56 -11.91
N GLY A 324 -0.06 1.56 -11.27
CA GLY A 324 -0.61 2.18 -10.07
C GLY A 324 -1.60 3.27 -10.45
N ILE A 325 -2.77 3.27 -9.83
CA ILE A 325 -3.78 4.33 -9.99
C ILE A 325 -3.79 5.19 -8.74
N VAL A 326 -3.78 6.50 -8.93
CA VAL A 326 -4.04 7.50 -7.89
C VAL A 326 -5.17 8.40 -8.37
N ALA A 327 -6.28 8.45 -7.64
CA ALA A 327 -7.46 9.18 -8.06
C ALA A 327 -8.09 9.97 -6.92
N ASN A 328 -8.47 11.23 -7.15
CA ASN A 328 -9.31 11.95 -6.19
C ASN A 328 -10.70 11.34 -6.18
N GLN A 329 -11.31 11.19 -4.99
CA GLN A 329 -12.64 10.61 -4.82
C GLN A 329 -13.66 11.69 -4.44
N PRO A 330 -14.41 12.24 -5.40
CA PRO A 330 -15.35 13.33 -5.13
C PRO A 330 -16.49 12.98 -4.18
N LYS A 331 -16.78 11.69 -4.03
CA LYS A 331 -17.80 11.18 -3.10
C LYS A 331 -17.47 11.47 -1.64
N TYR A 332 -16.19 11.63 -1.31
CA TYR A 332 -15.72 11.94 0.03
C TYR A 332 -15.01 13.30 0.03
N MET A 333 -15.51 14.24 0.83
CA MET A 333 -14.94 15.61 0.96
C MET A 333 -14.61 16.26 -0.40
N ALA A 334 -15.44 16.02 -1.42
CA ALA A 334 -15.26 16.52 -2.79
C ALA A 334 -13.87 16.20 -3.43
N GLY A 335 -13.16 15.18 -2.94
CA GLY A 335 -11.83 14.80 -3.44
C GLY A 335 -10.69 15.72 -2.99
N VAL A 336 -10.90 16.57 -1.97
CA VAL A 336 -9.88 17.47 -1.43
C VAL A 336 -8.66 16.71 -0.91
N LEU A 337 -7.48 17.30 -0.97
CA LEU A 337 -6.28 16.76 -0.36
C LEU A 337 -6.18 17.22 1.11
N ASP A 338 -6.26 16.26 2.04
CA ASP A 338 -5.93 16.45 3.44
C ASP A 338 -4.60 15.78 3.79
N ILE A 339 -4.20 15.83 5.05
CA ILE A 339 -2.97 15.22 5.56
C ILE A 339 -2.92 13.73 5.21
N ASN A 340 -4.01 13.00 5.46
CA ASN A 340 -4.03 11.55 5.28
C ASN A 340 -4.06 11.14 3.80
N ALA A 341 -4.80 11.88 2.96
CA ALA A 341 -4.79 11.68 1.51
C ALA A 341 -3.38 11.90 0.93
N SER A 342 -2.71 12.98 1.36
CA SER A 342 -1.34 13.28 0.94
C SER A 342 -0.35 12.18 1.35
N ARG A 343 -0.44 11.66 2.58
CA ARG A 343 0.39 10.56 3.08
C ARG A 343 0.16 9.25 2.32
N LYS A 344 -1.11 8.89 2.12
CA LYS A 344 -1.53 7.68 1.39
C LYS A 344 -0.99 7.69 -0.04
N ALA A 345 -1.27 8.75 -0.79
CA ALA A 345 -0.84 8.87 -2.18
C ALA A 345 0.68 8.95 -2.32
N ALA A 346 1.37 9.73 -1.46
CA ALA A 346 2.83 9.85 -1.51
C ALA A 346 3.53 8.50 -1.32
N ARG A 347 3.12 7.70 -0.33
CA ARG A 347 3.67 6.36 -0.10
C ARG A 347 3.43 5.45 -1.29
N PHE A 348 2.24 5.48 -1.86
CA PHE A 348 1.87 4.62 -2.98
C PHE A 348 2.65 4.99 -4.26
N VAL A 349 2.78 6.27 -4.60
CA VAL A 349 3.58 6.74 -5.75
C VAL A 349 5.06 6.33 -5.59
N ARG A 350 5.64 6.51 -4.39
CA ARG A 350 7.01 6.08 -4.14
C ARG A 350 7.21 4.58 -4.28
N PHE A 351 6.24 3.78 -3.84
CA PHE A 351 6.28 2.33 -4.05
C PHE A 351 6.26 2.00 -5.55
N CYS A 352 5.34 2.59 -6.31
CA CYS A 352 5.26 2.37 -7.76
C CYS A 352 6.59 2.73 -8.45
N ASP A 353 7.19 3.88 -8.09
CA ASP A 353 8.47 4.32 -8.66
C ASP A 353 9.61 3.37 -8.31
N ALA A 354 9.68 2.89 -7.06
CA ALA A 354 10.72 1.96 -6.62
C ALA A 354 10.69 0.61 -7.37
N PHE A 355 9.52 0.22 -7.87
CA PHE A 355 9.29 -1.08 -8.51
C PHE A 355 8.85 -0.99 -9.98
N ASN A 356 9.24 0.06 -10.67
CA ASN A 356 9.03 0.25 -12.12
C ASN A 356 7.56 0.16 -12.56
N ILE A 357 6.61 0.48 -11.67
CA ILE A 357 5.17 0.44 -11.96
C ILE A 357 4.74 1.82 -12.47
N PRO A 358 4.28 1.96 -13.73
CA PRO A 358 3.74 3.21 -14.24
C PRO A 358 2.60 3.74 -13.39
N VAL A 359 2.42 5.07 -13.33
CA VAL A 359 1.36 5.69 -12.55
C VAL A 359 0.37 6.39 -13.46
N VAL A 360 -0.92 6.06 -13.30
CA VAL A 360 -2.06 6.77 -13.91
C VAL A 360 -2.75 7.58 -12.83
N THR A 361 -2.87 8.89 -13.04
CA THR A 361 -3.50 9.81 -12.09
C THR A 361 -4.80 10.35 -12.67
N LEU A 362 -5.91 10.18 -11.94
CA LEU A 362 -7.22 10.72 -12.28
C LEU A 362 -7.53 11.90 -11.35
N VAL A 363 -7.66 13.09 -11.91
CA VAL A 363 -7.72 14.34 -11.14
C VAL A 363 -9.14 14.91 -11.12
N ASP A 364 -9.67 15.07 -9.92
CA ASP A 364 -10.84 15.91 -9.62
C ASP A 364 -10.66 16.50 -8.21
N VAL A 365 -9.87 17.57 -8.10
CA VAL A 365 -9.40 18.12 -6.83
C VAL A 365 -9.72 19.61 -6.71
N PRO A 366 -10.51 20.03 -5.70
CA PRO A 366 -10.81 21.44 -5.48
C PRO A 366 -9.70 22.22 -4.74
N GLY A 367 -8.69 21.51 -4.22
CA GLY A 367 -7.60 22.11 -3.45
C GLY A 367 -7.14 21.25 -2.28
N PHE A 368 -6.29 21.84 -1.44
CA PHE A 368 -5.98 21.29 -0.12
C PHE A 368 -7.05 21.68 0.89
N LEU A 369 -7.33 20.81 1.88
CA LEU A 369 -8.32 21.07 2.92
C LEU A 369 -7.86 22.21 3.83
N PRO A 370 -8.60 23.32 3.92
CA PRO A 370 -8.25 24.44 4.80
C PRO A 370 -8.64 24.16 6.25
N GLY A 371 -8.12 24.95 7.16
CA GLY A 371 -8.53 25.01 8.56
C GLY A 371 -7.42 24.70 9.55
N THR A 372 -7.58 25.20 10.78
CA THR A 372 -6.57 25.09 11.86
C THR A 372 -6.18 23.66 12.17
N GLY A 373 -7.13 22.71 12.09
CA GLY A 373 -6.83 21.29 12.29
C GLY A 373 -5.87 20.72 11.26
N GLN A 374 -5.89 21.21 10.00
CA GLN A 374 -4.94 20.82 8.97
C GLN A 374 -3.61 21.55 9.11
N GLU A 375 -3.66 22.88 9.31
CA GLU A 375 -2.45 23.70 9.44
C GLU A 375 -1.60 23.28 10.65
N TYR A 376 -2.21 23.12 11.82
CA TYR A 376 -1.48 22.76 13.04
C TYR A 376 -0.93 21.32 13.02
N ASN A 377 -1.56 20.43 12.26
CA ASN A 377 -1.08 19.05 12.08
C ASN A 377 -0.19 18.86 10.84
N GLY A 378 0.21 19.95 10.17
CA GLY A 378 1.27 19.95 9.17
C GLY A 378 0.82 19.62 7.75
N ILE A 379 -0.35 20.10 7.29
CA ILE A 379 -0.81 19.92 5.91
C ILE A 379 0.25 20.37 4.87
N ILE A 380 0.99 21.44 5.16
CA ILE A 380 2.06 21.94 4.27
C ILE A 380 3.16 20.88 4.10
N LEU A 381 3.61 20.29 5.21
CA LEU A 381 4.62 19.24 5.21
C LEU A 381 4.13 17.98 4.46
N HIS A 382 2.91 17.55 4.76
CA HIS A 382 2.33 16.35 4.16
C HIS A 382 1.96 16.54 2.69
N GLY A 383 1.50 17.71 2.29
CA GLY A 383 1.32 18.10 0.88
C GLY A 383 2.63 18.10 0.12
N ALA A 384 3.71 18.61 0.76
CA ALA A 384 5.05 18.59 0.18
C ALA A 384 5.57 17.15 -0.03
N LYS A 385 5.21 16.16 0.81
CA LYS A 385 5.55 14.75 0.58
C LYS A 385 4.96 14.22 -0.72
N LEU A 386 3.71 14.53 -1.00
CA LEU A 386 3.05 14.10 -2.24
C LEU A 386 3.67 14.77 -3.46
N MET A 387 3.92 16.07 -3.37
CA MET A 387 4.64 16.82 -4.40
C MET A 387 6.01 16.21 -4.68
N PHE A 388 6.75 15.90 -3.62
CA PHE A 388 8.07 15.28 -3.70
C PHE A 388 8.02 13.90 -4.37
N ALA A 389 7.05 13.06 -3.99
CA ALA A 389 6.87 11.73 -4.55
C ALA A 389 6.66 11.78 -6.07
N TYR A 390 5.78 12.63 -6.56
CA TYR A 390 5.56 12.78 -8.00
C TYR A 390 6.74 13.43 -8.73
N GLY A 391 7.35 14.45 -8.14
CA GLY A 391 8.49 15.15 -8.74
C GLY A 391 9.76 14.30 -8.83
N GLU A 392 9.96 13.35 -7.89
CA GLU A 392 11.10 12.44 -7.88
C GLU A 392 10.87 11.20 -8.74
N ALA A 393 9.62 10.77 -8.92
CA ALA A 393 9.28 9.57 -9.65
C ALA A 393 9.74 9.60 -11.11
N THR A 394 10.43 8.54 -11.53
CA THR A 394 11.02 8.35 -12.85
C THR A 394 10.22 7.44 -13.76
N VAL A 395 9.28 6.68 -13.23
CA VAL A 395 8.36 5.83 -14.00
C VAL A 395 7.47 6.63 -14.94
N PRO A 396 6.88 6.02 -15.98
CA PRO A 396 5.86 6.65 -16.81
C PRO A 396 4.70 7.19 -15.97
N LYS A 397 4.31 8.45 -16.22
CA LYS A 397 3.21 9.14 -15.55
C LYS A 397 2.21 9.68 -16.55
N VAL A 398 0.99 9.16 -16.50
CA VAL A 398 -0.13 9.59 -17.35
C VAL A 398 -1.20 10.21 -16.45
N THR A 399 -1.61 11.42 -16.75
CA THR A 399 -2.59 12.17 -15.95
C THR A 399 -3.82 12.51 -16.79
N ILE A 400 -5.00 12.29 -16.23
CA ILE A 400 -6.27 12.67 -16.84
C ILE A 400 -7.03 13.58 -15.87
N ILE A 401 -7.27 14.82 -16.25
CA ILE A 401 -8.08 15.76 -15.49
C ILE A 401 -9.54 15.53 -15.86
N LEU A 402 -10.31 14.95 -14.93
CA LEU A 402 -11.71 14.58 -15.15
C LEU A 402 -12.64 15.78 -15.02
N ARG A 403 -12.44 16.61 -13.96
CA ARG A 403 -13.29 17.77 -13.67
C ARG A 403 -12.50 18.92 -13.08
N LYS A 404 -12.34 19.00 -11.75
CA LYS A 404 -11.65 20.10 -11.06
C LYS A 404 -10.16 19.87 -10.93
N ALA A 405 -9.37 20.90 -11.11
CA ALA A 405 -7.94 20.92 -10.84
C ALA A 405 -7.52 22.33 -10.42
N TYR A 406 -7.63 22.62 -9.09
CA TYR A 406 -7.46 23.98 -8.61
C TYR A 406 -6.22 24.18 -7.73
N GLY A 407 -5.58 25.32 -7.91
CA GLY A 407 -4.49 25.81 -7.08
C GLY A 407 -3.30 24.86 -7.03
N GLY A 408 -2.58 24.87 -5.90
CA GLY A 408 -1.42 23.97 -5.71
C GLY A 408 -1.75 22.49 -5.76
N ALA A 409 -3.00 22.08 -5.58
CA ALA A 409 -3.40 20.69 -5.72
C ALA A 409 -3.37 20.23 -7.19
N TYR A 410 -3.65 21.11 -8.16
CA TYR A 410 -3.40 20.86 -9.58
C TYR A 410 -1.93 20.50 -9.82
N ASP A 411 -1.01 21.31 -9.27
CA ASP A 411 0.42 21.07 -9.45
C ASP A 411 0.83 19.72 -8.88
N VAL A 412 0.38 19.41 -7.66
CA VAL A 412 0.78 18.22 -6.90
C VAL A 412 0.27 16.91 -7.51
N MET A 413 -0.93 16.92 -8.12
CA MET A 413 -1.54 15.73 -8.71
C MET A 413 -0.97 15.39 -10.10
N SER A 414 0.34 15.17 -10.17
CA SER A 414 1.04 14.72 -11.39
C SER A 414 0.90 15.67 -12.58
N SER A 415 1.00 16.98 -12.32
CA SER A 415 0.94 17.96 -13.40
C SER A 415 2.12 17.86 -14.36
N LYS A 416 1.96 18.43 -15.55
CA LYS A 416 3.04 18.59 -16.55
C LYS A 416 4.26 19.27 -15.95
N HIS A 417 4.05 20.23 -15.05
CA HIS A 417 5.10 21.00 -14.39
C HIS A 417 5.94 20.19 -13.39
N LEU A 418 5.36 19.14 -12.79
CA LEU A 418 6.05 18.21 -11.89
C LEU A 418 6.42 16.89 -12.58
N ARG A 419 6.96 16.98 -13.79
CA ARG A 419 7.46 15.86 -14.58
C ARG A 419 6.36 14.85 -14.98
N GLY A 420 5.08 15.26 -15.07
CA GLY A 420 4.03 14.47 -15.71
C GLY A 420 4.35 14.28 -17.20
N ASP A 421 4.45 13.04 -17.69
CA ASP A 421 4.88 12.79 -19.06
C ASP A 421 3.79 13.12 -20.08
N ILE A 422 2.57 12.61 -19.85
CA ILE A 422 1.42 12.85 -20.72
C ILE A 422 0.23 13.27 -19.85
N ASN A 423 -0.31 14.44 -20.16
CA ASN A 423 -1.42 15.04 -19.44
C ASN A 423 -2.59 15.31 -20.37
N TYR A 424 -3.71 14.62 -20.13
CA TYR A 424 -4.97 14.81 -20.82
C TYR A 424 -6.00 15.49 -19.93
N ALA A 425 -7.01 16.10 -20.54
CA ALA A 425 -8.19 16.56 -19.82
C ALA A 425 -9.47 16.16 -20.55
N TRP A 426 -10.57 15.99 -19.83
CA TRP A 426 -11.89 15.89 -20.41
C TRP A 426 -12.42 17.29 -20.76
N PRO A 427 -13.37 17.43 -21.72
CA PRO A 427 -13.84 18.72 -22.18
C PRO A 427 -14.46 19.60 -21.10
N GLY A 428 -15.06 18.98 -20.08
CA GLY A 428 -15.65 19.67 -18.93
C GLY A 428 -14.69 19.99 -17.79
N ALA A 429 -13.37 19.76 -17.97
CA ALA A 429 -12.38 20.02 -16.93
C ALA A 429 -12.22 21.52 -16.65
N GLU A 430 -12.02 21.85 -15.36
CA GLU A 430 -11.79 23.22 -14.91
C GLU A 430 -10.38 23.30 -14.28
N ILE A 431 -9.46 24.01 -14.93
CA ILE A 431 -8.08 24.17 -14.48
C ILE A 431 -7.86 25.65 -14.15
N ALA A 432 -7.65 25.98 -12.88
CA ALA A 432 -7.55 27.38 -12.44
C ALA A 432 -6.78 27.53 -11.11
N VAL A 433 -6.36 28.75 -10.80
CA VAL A 433 -5.71 29.08 -9.52
C VAL A 433 -6.64 28.80 -8.33
N MET A 434 -7.95 29.03 -8.51
CA MET A 434 -8.99 28.71 -7.52
C MET A 434 -10.33 28.51 -8.22
N GLY A 435 -11.29 27.91 -7.52
CA GLY A 435 -12.64 27.73 -8.06
C GLY A 435 -13.27 29.05 -8.50
N PRO A 436 -14.06 29.07 -9.59
CA PRO A 436 -14.59 30.30 -10.21
C PRO A 436 -15.32 31.21 -9.22
N LYS A 437 -16.17 30.66 -8.35
CA LYS A 437 -16.88 31.43 -7.32
C LYS A 437 -15.93 32.18 -6.40
N GLY A 438 -14.96 31.49 -5.83
CA GLY A 438 -13.97 32.09 -4.93
C GLY A 438 -13.11 33.12 -5.64
N ALA A 439 -12.74 32.87 -6.91
CA ALA A 439 -11.99 33.83 -7.72
C ALA A 439 -12.77 35.14 -7.89
N ILE A 440 -14.06 35.06 -8.21
CA ILE A 440 -14.91 36.24 -8.39
C ILE A 440 -15.13 37.00 -7.08
N GLU A 441 -15.36 36.27 -5.97
CA GLU A 441 -15.51 36.91 -4.65
C GLU A 441 -14.26 37.69 -4.24
N VAL A 442 -13.06 37.21 -4.58
CA VAL A 442 -11.79 37.91 -4.31
C VAL A 442 -11.57 39.06 -5.28
N LEU A 443 -11.72 38.82 -6.59
CA LEU A 443 -11.41 39.80 -7.63
C LEU A 443 -12.36 41.01 -7.65
N LEU A 444 -13.64 40.77 -7.36
CA LEU A 444 -14.72 41.76 -7.44
C LEU A 444 -15.29 42.09 -6.05
N SER A 445 -14.56 41.86 -4.95
CA SER A 445 -15.02 42.09 -3.57
C SER A 445 -15.60 43.49 -3.40
N ARG A 446 -14.92 44.54 -3.93
CA ARG A 446 -15.38 45.94 -3.84
C ARG A 446 -16.68 46.22 -4.62
N GLU A 447 -16.84 45.62 -5.79
CA GLU A 447 -18.06 45.72 -6.58
C GLU A 447 -19.23 45.03 -5.90
N LEU A 448 -18.98 43.87 -5.32
CA LEU A 448 -19.98 43.09 -4.58
C LEU A 448 -20.49 43.78 -3.31
N GLU A 449 -19.64 44.58 -2.65
CA GLU A 449 -20.02 45.42 -1.52
C GLU A 449 -20.97 46.55 -1.88
N THR A 450 -20.98 46.99 -3.15
CA THR A 450 -21.87 48.08 -3.64
C THR A 450 -23.27 47.57 -4.03
N ILE A 451 -23.49 46.28 -4.15
CA ILE A 451 -24.78 45.69 -4.52
C ILE A 451 -25.57 45.34 -3.24
N GLU A 452 -26.58 46.18 -2.93
CA GLU A 452 -27.40 46.01 -1.74
C GLU A 452 -28.47 44.91 -1.89
N ASP A 453 -28.97 44.68 -3.11
CA ASP A 453 -29.98 43.65 -3.36
C ASP A 453 -29.33 42.28 -3.53
N GLU A 454 -29.63 41.35 -2.59
CA GLU A 454 -29.10 39.99 -2.56
C GLU A 454 -29.44 39.17 -3.83
N LYS A 455 -30.58 39.45 -4.49
CA LYS A 455 -30.94 38.77 -5.73
C LYS A 455 -30.10 39.26 -6.88
N ALA A 456 -29.95 40.58 -7.01
CA ALA A 456 -29.07 41.19 -8.01
C ALA A 456 -27.62 40.78 -7.80
N LYS A 457 -27.16 40.68 -6.57
CA LYS A 457 -25.82 40.21 -6.21
C LYS A 457 -25.60 38.75 -6.64
N THR A 458 -26.58 37.86 -6.41
CA THR A 458 -26.50 36.48 -6.84
C THR A 458 -26.47 36.34 -8.37
N GLU A 459 -27.29 37.09 -9.08
CA GLU A 459 -27.30 37.12 -10.54
C GLU A 459 -25.99 37.65 -11.11
N PHE A 460 -25.43 38.71 -10.52
CA PHE A 460 -24.13 39.26 -10.86
C PHE A 460 -23.01 38.25 -10.68
N LEU A 461 -22.96 37.57 -9.51
CA LEU A 461 -21.98 36.54 -9.21
C LEU A 461 -22.05 35.39 -10.24
N LEU A 462 -23.22 34.87 -10.50
CA LEU A 462 -23.41 33.76 -11.45
C LEU A 462 -22.93 34.14 -12.87
N LYS A 463 -23.26 35.37 -13.30
CA LYS A 463 -22.78 35.88 -14.58
C LYS A 463 -21.25 35.97 -14.64
N LYS A 464 -20.63 36.50 -13.58
CA LYS A 464 -19.18 36.65 -13.49
C LYS A 464 -18.43 35.33 -13.35
N GLU A 465 -19.00 34.36 -12.63
CA GLU A 465 -18.49 32.99 -12.57
C GLU A 465 -18.44 32.36 -13.97
N ASN A 466 -19.49 32.50 -14.76
CA ASN A 466 -19.54 31.95 -16.13
C ASN A 466 -18.52 32.66 -17.05
N GLU A 467 -18.42 33.99 -16.98
CA GLU A 467 -17.40 34.73 -17.72
C GLU A 467 -15.98 34.29 -17.35
N TYR A 468 -15.73 34.00 -16.04
CA TYR A 468 -14.44 33.53 -15.56
C TYR A 468 -14.14 32.11 -16.06
N LYS A 469 -15.14 31.18 -16.03
CA LYS A 469 -15.00 29.83 -16.56
C LYS A 469 -14.62 29.83 -18.03
N GLU A 470 -15.34 30.58 -18.84
CA GLU A 470 -15.06 30.67 -20.28
C GLU A 470 -13.67 31.24 -20.56
N LYS A 471 -13.22 32.22 -19.78
CA LYS A 471 -11.97 32.94 -20.02
C LYS A 471 -10.74 32.26 -19.44
N PHE A 472 -10.86 31.58 -18.26
CA PHE A 472 -9.72 31.11 -17.48
C PHE A 472 -9.83 29.68 -17.03
N ALA A 473 -11.01 29.16 -16.66
CA ALA A 473 -11.17 27.89 -15.99
C ALA A 473 -11.73 26.83 -16.94
N ASN A 474 -11.00 26.57 -18.04
CA ASN A 474 -11.35 25.50 -18.97
C ASN A 474 -10.08 24.84 -19.54
N PRO A 475 -10.16 23.61 -20.07
CA PRO A 475 -8.98 22.86 -20.48
C PRO A 475 -8.28 23.47 -21.70
N TYR A 476 -9.00 24.19 -22.56
CA TYR A 476 -8.44 24.76 -23.78
C TYR A 476 -7.47 25.91 -23.49
N VAL A 477 -7.67 26.63 -22.38
CA VAL A 477 -6.72 27.65 -21.92
C VAL A 477 -5.39 27.01 -21.53
N ALA A 478 -5.41 25.95 -20.73
CA ALA A 478 -4.20 25.22 -20.35
C ALA A 478 -3.52 24.57 -21.57
N ALA A 479 -4.30 24.04 -22.52
CA ALA A 479 -3.77 23.46 -23.75
C ALA A 479 -3.04 24.48 -24.63
N LYS A 480 -3.52 25.71 -24.70
CA LYS A 480 -2.83 26.81 -25.44
C LYS A 480 -1.41 27.09 -24.95
N PHE A 481 -1.15 26.84 -23.67
CA PHE A 481 0.18 27.00 -23.07
C PHE A 481 1.03 25.71 -23.11
N GLY A 482 0.50 24.62 -23.68
CA GLY A 482 1.19 23.33 -23.71
C GLY A 482 1.21 22.60 -22.35
N TYR A 483 0.30 22.95 -21.44
CA TYR A 483 0.17 22.30 -20.13
C TYR A 483 -0.64 21.01 -20.19
N LEU A 484 -1.36 20.80 -21.29
CA LEU A 484 -2.03 19.58 -21.67
C LEU A 484 -1.52 19.12 -23.03
N ASP A 485 -1.38 17.82 -23.20
CA ASP A 485 -1.02 17.21 -24.48
C ASP A 485 -2.24 17.06 -25.40
N ASP A 486 -3.43 16.89 -24.81
CA ASP A 486 -4.70 16.88 -25.56
C ASP A 486 -5.91 17.05 -24.64
N VAL A 487 -7.05 17.46 -25.24
CA VAL A 487 -8.38 17.38 -24.64
C VAL A 487 -9.11 16.23 -25.31
N ILE A 488 -9.46 15.19 -24.55
CA ILE A 488 -9.94 13.92 -25.07
C ILE A 488 -11.43 13.67 -24.77
N GLU A 489 -12.12 12.96 -25.65
CA GLU A 489 -13.46 12.45 -25.34
C GLU A 489 -13.39 11.45 -24.19
N PRO A 490 -14.25 11.56 -23.15
CA PRO A 490 -14.19 10.67 -21.99
C PRO A 490 -14.22 9.16 -22.35
N ARG A 491 -15.08 8.77 -23.32
CA ARG A 491 -15.17 7.36 -23.77
C ARG A 491 -13.87 6.78 -24.33
N ASN A 492 -12.95 7.62 -24.80
CA ASN A 492 -11.65 7.21 -25.36
C ASN A 492 -10.56 7.06 -24.30
N THR A 493 -10.83 7.30 -23.02
CA THR A 493 -9.82 7.39 -21.96
C THR A 493 -8.96 6.14 -21.87
N ARG A 494 -9.56 4.93 -21.90
CA ARG A 494 -8.81 3.67 -21.89
C ARG A 494 -7.80 3.61 -23.04
N PHE A 495 -8.24 3.82 -24.27
CA PHE A 495 -7.39 3.78 -25.46
C PHE A 495 -6.22 4.78 -25.36
N ARG A 496 -6.51 6.00 -24.91
CA ARG A 496 -5.50 7.06 -24.77
C ARG A 496 -4.46 6.72 -23.70
N ILE A 497 -4.87 6.14 -22.57
CA ILE A 497 -3.95 5.65 -21.53
C ILE A 497 -3.04 4.56 -22.08
N ILE A 498 -3.59 3.54 -22.75
CA ILE A 498 -2.80 2.43 -23.31
C ILE A 498 -1.77 2.97 -24.31
N ARG A 499 -2.18 3.85 -25.22
CA ARG A 499 -1.27 4.45 -26.20
C ARG A 499 -0.18 5.30 -25.56
N ALA A 500 -0.52 6.05 -24.52
CA ALA A 500 0.44 6.83 -23.73
C ALA A 500 1.48 5.91 -23.04
N LEU A 501 1.02 4.86 -22.37
CA LEU A 501 1.90 3.88 -21.71
C LEU A 501 2.81 3.18 -22.72
N GLN A 502 2.28 2.78 -23.88
CA GLN A 502 3.08 2.17 -24.96
C GLN A 502 4.18 3.11 -25.46
N SER A 503 3.88 4.41 -25.62
CA SER A 503 4.86 5.38 -26.07
C SER A 503 5.96 5.67 -25.04
N LEU A 504 5.69 5.41 -23.77
CA LEU A 504 6.59 5.63 -22.64
C LEU A 504 7.29 4.36 -22.15
N GLN A 505 7.06 3.21 -22.80
CA GLN A 505 7.57 1.92 -22.34
C GLN A 505 9.09 1.89 -22.17
N THR A 506 9.82 2.63 -23.00
CA THR A 506 11.28 2.72 -22.93
C THR A 506 11.77 4.01 -22.28
N LYS A 507 10.90 4.71 -21.52
CA LYS A 507 11.29 5.92 -20.82
C LYS A 507 12.49 5.66 -19.92
N LYS A 508 13.50 6.54 -20.03
CA LYS A 508 14.65 6.59 -19.13
C LYS A 508 14.74 8.00 -18.58
N ASP A 509 14.43 8.13 -17.32
CA ASP A 509 14.57 9.38 -16.57
C ASP A 509 15.47 9.12 -15.37
N VAL A 510 16.32 10.07 -15.00
CA VAL A 510 17.29 9.92 -13.93
C VAL A 510 17.25 11.13 -13.02
N ASN A 511 17.34 10.86 -11.73
CA ASN A 511 17.51 11.88 -10.72
C ASN A 511 19.01 12.22 -10.57
N PRO A 512 19.35 13.44 -10.08
CA PRO A 512 20.73 13.78 -9.78
C PRO A 512 21.39 12.77 -8.84
N PRO A 513 22.68 12.42 -9.02
CA PRO A 513 23.39 11.50 -8.11
C PRO A 513 23.39 12.03 -6.67
N ARG A 514 22.98 11.19 -5.71
CA ARG A 514 22.93 11.53 -4.28
C ARG A 514 22.88 10.25 -3.44
N LYS A 515 23.25 10.33 -2.16
CA LYS A 515 23.13 9.19 -1.25
C LYS A 515 21.67 8.74 -1.08
N HIS A 516 20.79 9.70 -0.88
CA HIS A 516 19.34 9.57 -0.82
C HIS A 516 18.70 10.95 -0.94
N SER A 517 17.44 11.03 -1.23
CA SER A 517 16.69 12.28 -1.18
C SER A 517 16.45 12.71 0.29
N ASN A 518 16.40 14.03 0.53
CA ASN A 518 15.94 14.57 1.82
C ASN A 518 14.44 14.87 1.73
N LEU A 519 13.66 13.79 1.70
CA LEU A 519 12.20 13.85 1.69
C LEU A 519 11.70 14.55 2.96
N PRO A 520 10.72 15.46 2.89
CA PRO A 520 10.06 16.00 4.08
C PRO A 520 9.29 14.89 4.80
N LEU A 521 9.86 14.34 5.90
CA LEU A 521 9.34 13.17 6.62
C LEU A 521 8.20 13.54 7.58
#